data_cb3b93acb8a37c8a104846c3fd8d4077
#
_entry.id   cb3b93acb8a37c8a104846c3fd8d4077
#
_cell.length_a   1.000
_cell.length_b   1.000
_cell.length_c   1.000
_cell.angle_alpha   90.00
_cell.angle_beta   90.00
_cell.angle_gamma   90.00
#
_symmetry.space_group_name_H-M   'P 1'
#
loop_
_entity.id
_entity.type
_entity.pdbx_description
1 polymer ?
#
loop_
_entity_poly.entity_id
_entity_poly.type
_entity_poly.pdbx_seq_one_letter_code
_entity_poly.pdbx_strand_id
1 'polypeptide(L)'
;MRDIFNKMPAAMTRQILLRSGATLLIFVLFIAVTVIFNNIYLYMPCLILFAVMIVNTFSLVYNCVSGNYVILEGLCSDVEVTRIKRKIKAIELKAQDRIFRFPINKRIGKINSGDTVIVYLSDKTLLYEKDGAFIVYEYYALEVKERNYEFTKRKID
;
A
#
# COMPACT_ATOMS: atom_id res chain seq x y z
N MET A 1 22.43 -7.14 -5.55
CA MET A 1 21.29 -6.79 -4.69
C MET A 1 21.00 -5.29 -4.64
N ARG A 2 21.98 -4.40 -4.53
CA ARG A 2 21.77 -2.93 -4.51
C ARG A 2 21.03 -2.39 -5.74
N ASP A 3 21.31 -2.89 -6.94
CA ASP A 3 20.71 -2.39 -8.18
C ASP A 3 19.21 -2.72 -8.33
N ILE A 4 18.75 -3.78 -7.66
CA ILE A 4 17.35 -4.20 -7.70
C ILE A 4 16.50 -3.25 -6.83
N PHE A 5 17.02 -2.88 -5.66
CA PHE A 5 16.33 -1.91 -4.77
C PHE A 5 16.26 -0.51 -5.36
N ASN A 6 17.26 -0.09 -6.15
CA ASN A 6 17.26 1.21 -6.83
C ASN A 6 16.23 1.31 -7.97
N LYS A 7 15.78 0.19 -8.50
CA LYS A 7 14.74 0.14 -9.55
C LYS A 7 13.31 0.02 -8.98
N MET A 8 13.18 -0.21 -7.68
CA MET A 8 11.86 -0.33 -7.05
C MET A 8 11.22 1.04 -6.78
N PRO A 9 9.90 1.17 -6.98
CA PRO A 9 9.16 2.37 -6.59
C PRO A 9 9.31 2.66 -5.10
N ALA A 10 9.50 3.94 -4.75
CA ALA A 10 9.70 4.38 -3.37
C ALA A 10 8.56 3.94 -2.44
N ALA A 11 7.32 3.96 -2.94
CA ALA A 11 6.14 3.52 -2.20
C ALA A 11 6.19 2.03 -1.81
N MET A 12 6.69 1.16 -2.69
CA MET A 12 6.86 -0.26 -2.42
C MET A 12 7.99 -0.51 -1.41
N THR A 13 9.12 0.17 -1.58
CA THR A 13 10.27 0.08 -0.64
C THR A 13 9.84 0.48 0.77
N ARG A 14 9.06 1.55 0.92
CA ARG A 14 8.51 1.96 2.22
C ARG A 14 7.61 0.88 2.84
N GLN A 15 6.79 0.21 2.05
CA GLN A 15 5.94 -0.88 2.55
C GLN A 15 6.74 -2.11 2.99
N ILE A 16 7.77 -2.47 2.23
CA ILE A 16 8.68 -3.56 2.60
C ILE A 16 9.37 -3.23 3.92
N LEU A 17 9.89 -2.01 4.07
CA LEU A 17 10.55 -1.56 5.29
C LEU A 17 9.61 -1.62 6.51
N LEU A 18 8.37 -1.14 6.38
CA LEU A 18 7.39 -1.17 7.43
C LEU A 18 7.02 -2.61 7.84
N ARG A 19 6.83 -3.51 6.88
CA ARG A 19 6.53 -4.93 7.18
C ARG A 19 7.72 -5.65 7.79
N SER A 20 8.93 -5.42 7.29
CA SER A 20 10.15 -5.99 7.87
C SER A 20 10.38 -5.51 9.30
N GLY A 21 10.15 -4.22 9.56
CA GLY A 21 10.22 -3.67 10.92
C GLY A 21 9.19 -4.30 11.87
N ALA A 22 7.95 -4.49 11.41
CA ALA A 22 6.92 -5.18 12.20
C ALA A 22 7.29 -6.66 12.47
N THR A 23 7.83 -7.36 11.48
CA THR A 23 8.30 -8.75 11.63
C THR A 23 9.43 -8.84 12.64
N LEU A 24 10.39 -7.91 12.61
CA LEU A 24 11.49 -7.84 13.59
C LEU A 24 10.96 -7.61 15.00
N LEU A 25 9.99 -6.71 15.17
CA LEU A 25 9.39 -6.42 16.47
C LEU A 25 8.68 -7.65 17.05
N ILE A 26 7.94 -8.40 16.22
CA ILE A 26 7.30 -9.65 16.64
C ILE A 26 8.34 -10.71 17.01
N PHE A 27 9.46 -10.76 16.28
CA PHE A 27 10.57 -11.67 16.62
C PHE A 27 11.18 -11.36 17.99
N VAL A 28 11.44 -10.08 18.29
CA VAL A 28 11.94 -9.65 19.59
C VAL A 28 10.94 -10.00 20.70
N LEU A 29 9.64 -9.77 20.46
CA LEU A 29 8.58 -10.15 21.39
C LEU A 29 8.55 -11.67 21.64
N PHE A 30 8.69 -12.47 20.59
CA PHE A 30 8.76 -13.92 20.68
C PHE A 30 9.91 -14.38 21.57
N ILE A 31 11.12 -13.81 21.38
CA ILE A 31 12.28 -14.11 22.22
C ILE A 31 12.00 -13.73 23.67
N ALA A 32 11.49 -12.53 23.91
CA ALA A 32 11.20 -12.05 25.27
C ALA A 32 10.19 -12.96 25.99
N VAL A 33 9.10 -13.33 25.33
CA VAL A 33 8.08 -14.24 25.88
C VAL A 33 8.67 -15.62 26.19
N THR A 34 9.51 -16.14 25.30
CA THR A 34 10.14 -17.45 25.47
C THR A 34 11.10 -17.45 26.69
N VAL A 35 11.91 -16.40 26.84
CA VAL A 35 12.88 -16.30 27.92
C VAL A 35 12.22 -16.06 29.29
N ILE A 36 11.19 -15.21 29.33
CA ILE A 36 10.56 -14.81 30.61
C ILE A 36 9.62 -15.91 31.14
N PHE A 37 8.80 -16.47 30.27
CA PHE A 37 7.71 -17.34 30.72
C PHE A 37 8.01 -18.83 30.57
N ASN A 38 8.93 -19.22 29.68
CA ASN A 38 9.31 -20.63 29.42
C ASN A 38 8.07 -21.58 29.30
N ASN A 39 6.94 -21.06 28.79
CA ASN A 39 5.67 -21.78 28.72
C ASN A 39 5.22 -21.90 27.27
N ILE A 40 5.08 -23.14 26.79
CA ILE A 40 4.76 -23.45 25.41
C ILE A 40 3.45 -22.81 24.94
N TYR A 41 2.44 -22.73 25.81
CA TYR A 41 1.14 -22.14 25.49
C TYR A 41 1.21 -20.64 25.21
N LEU A 42 2.20 -19.94 25.76
CA LEU A 42 2.38 -18.50 25.57
C LEU A 42 3.22 -18.18 24.33
N TYR A 43 4.26 -18.94 24.03
CA TYR A 43 5.10 -18.62 22.87
C TYR A 43 4.59 -19.20 21.55
N MET A 44 3.76 -20.27 21.57
CA MET A 44 3.19 -20.84 20.35
C MET A 44 2.38 -19.85 19.48
N PRO A 45 1.47 -19.05 20.04
CA PRO A 45 0.77 -18.02 19.25
C PRO A 45 1.72 -16.99 18.64
N CYS A 46 2.78 -16.59 19.38
CA CYS A 46 3.79 -15.66 18.88
C CYS A 46 4.60 -16.26 17.72
N LEU A 47 4.94 -17.56 17.80
CA LEU A 47 5.65 -18.28 16.76
C LEU A 47 4.81 -18.38 15.48
N ILE A 48 3.53 -18.71 15.60
CA ILE A 48 2.62 -18.77 14.47
C ILE A 48 2.49 -17.39 13.80
N LEU A 49 2.28 -16.33 14.60
CA LEU A 49 2.20 -14.97 14.10
C LEU A 49 3.48 -14.55 13.37
N PHE A 50 4.63 -14.88 13.92
CA PHE A 50 5.94 -14.62 13.32
C PHE A 50 6.09 -15.35 11.98
N ALA A 51 5.73 -16.64 11.91
CA ALA A 51 5.77 -17.41 10.67
C ALA A 51 4.89 -16.81 9.58
N VAL A 52 3.66 -16.42 9.91
CA VAL A 52 2.73 -15.75 8.98
C VAL A 52 3.31 -14.43 8.48
N MET A 53 3.91 -13.63 9.37
CA MET A 53 4.50 -12.34 8.98
C MET A 53 5.73 -12.51 8.09
N ILE A 54 6.56 -13.54 8.31
CA ILE A 54 7.69 -13.87 7.42
C ILE A 54 7.16 -14.21 6.03
N VAL A 55 6.21 -15.14 5.91
CA VAL A 55 5.65 -15.56 4.62
C VAL A 55 5.07 -14.37 3.86
N ASN A 56 4.29 -13.53 4.53
CA ASN A 56 3.70 -12.34 3.92
C ASN A 56 4.75 -11.32 3.45
N THR A 57 5.80 -11.11 4.26
CA THR A 57 6.88 -10.17 3.90
C THR A 57 7.70 -10.72 2.74
N PHE A 58 8.04 -12.01 2.78
CA PHE A 58 8.80 -12.68 1.72
C PHE A 58 8.04 -12.70 0.40
N SER A 59 6.73 -13.01 0.43
CA SER A 59 5.87 -12.97 -0.75
C SER A 59 5.83 -11.58 -1.39
N LEU A 60 5.73 -10.52 -0.58
CA LEU A 60 5.76 -9.14 -1.09
C LEU A 60 7.11 -8.83 -1.76
N VAL A 61 8.22 -9.15 -1.09
CA VAL A 61 9.57 -8.93 -1.65
C VAL A 61 9.75 -9.70 -2.94
N TYR A 62 9.36 -10.97 -2.96
CA TYR A 62 9.45 -11.82 -4.15
C TYR A 62 8.68 -11.23 -5.34
N ASN A 63 7.41 -10.84 -5.13
CA ASN A 63 6.59 -10.24 -6.19
C ASN A 63 7.16 -8.90 -6.68
N CYS A 64 7.72 -8.09 -5.77
CA CYS A 64 8.38 -6.83 -6.15
C CYS A 64 9.66 -7.07 -6.97
N VAL A 65 10.49 -8.05 -6.58
CA VAL A 65 11.75 -8.37 -7.27
C VAL A 65 11.51 -9.03 -8.62
N SER A 66 10.51 -9.92 -8.69
CA SER A 66 10.13 -10.61 -9.93
C SER A 66 9.38 -9.72 -10.92
N GLY A 67 9.04 -8.47 -10.55
CA GLY A 67 8.29 -7.57 -11.41
C GLY A 67 6.83 -7.97 -11.62
N ASN A 68 6.29 -8.87 -10.80
CA ASN A 68 4.92 -9.36 -10.86
C ASN A 68 3.95 -8.33 -10.26
N TYR A 69 3.97 -7.13 -10.80
CA TYR A 69 3.04 -6.08 -10.42
C TYR A 69 2.63 -5.24 -11.64
N VAL A 70 1.42 -4.74 -11.59
CA VAL A 70 0.85 -3.84 -12.59
C VAL A 70 0.80 -2.43 -12.00
N ILE A 71 1.20 -1.46 -12.80
CA ILE A 71 1.12 -0.05 -12.44
C ILE A 71 -0.15 0.52 -13.07
N LEU A 72 -1.05 1.01 -12.24
CA LEU A 72 -2.23 1.74 -12.68
C LEU A 72 -2.04 3.22 -12.34
N GLU A 73 -1.86 4.05 -13.35
CA GLU A 73 -1.83 5.51 -13.20
C GLU A 73 -3.17 6.08 -13.63
N GLY A 74 -3.79 6.90 -12.78
CA GLY A 74 -5.08 7.51 -13.06
C GLY A 74 -5.28 8.83 -12.34
N LEU A 75 -6.25 9.61 -12.83
CA LEU A 75 -6.69 10.84 -12.18
C LEU A 75 -7.72 10.50 -11.11
N CYS A 76 -7.53 11.03 -9.90
CA CYS A 76 -8.50 10.93 -8.83
C CYS A 76 -9.76 11.74 -9.20
N SER A 77 -10.85 11.05 -9.50
CA SER A 77 -12.14 11.68 -9.84
C SER A 77 -12.91 12.08 -8.59
N ASP A 78 -12.95 11.20 -7.59
CA ASP A 78 -13.66 11.44 -6.33
C ASP A 78 -12.91 10.85 -5.14
N VAL A 79 -13.13 11.49 -3.95
CA VAL A 79 -12.54 11.08 -2.69
C VAL A 79 -13.64 10.93 -1.64
N GLU A 80 -14.01 9.69 -1.35
CA GLU A 80 -14.99 9.40 -0.33
C GLU A 80 -14.37 9.54 1.07
N VAL A 81 -14.91 10.45 1.89
CA VAL A 81 -14.39 10.74 3.24
C VAL A 81 -15.37 10.27 4.31
N THR A 82 -14.88 9.70 5.38
CA THR A 82 -15.71 9.30 6.53
C THR A 82 -16.24 10.52 7.26
N ARG A 83 -17.57 10.57 7.55
CA ARG A 83 -18.26 11.71 8.18
C ARG A 83 -17.65 12.12 9.53
N ILE A 84 -17.25 11.17 10.37
CA ILE A 84 -16.84 11.43 11.76
C ILE A 84 -15.36 11.85 11.87
N LYS A 85 -14.45 11.15 11.19
CA LYS A 85 -13.00 11.35 11.34
C LYS A 85 -12.34 12.02 10.14
N ARG A 86 -13.09 12.42 9.13
CA ARG A 86 -12.59 12.99 7.87
C ARG A 86 -11.43 12.20 7.26
N LYS A 87 -11.42 10.88 7.49
CA LYS A 87 -10.44 9.98 6.88
C LYS A 87 -10.94 9.54 5.52
N ILE A 88 -10.05 9.42 4.58
CA ILE A 88 -10.34 8.89 3.25
C ILE A 88 -10.78 7.43 3.42
N LYS A 89 -11.97 7.09 2.94
CA LYS A 89 -12.56 5.75 2.97
C LYS A 89 -12.34 5.01 1.67
N ALA A 90 -12.50 5.69 0.56
CA ALA A 90 -12.25 5.17 -0.79
C ALA A 90 -11.82 6.31 -1.72
N ILE A 91 -11.12 5.97 -2.77
CA ILE A 91 -10.83 6.88 -3.87
C ILE A 91 -11.31 6.26 -5.17
N GLU A 92 -11.77 7.10 -6.09
CA GLU A 92 -12.10 6.70 -7.44
C GLU A 92 -11.06 7.26 -8.39
N LEU A 93 -10.45 6.37 -9.17
CA LEU A 93 -9.47 6.72 -10.18
C LEU A 93 -10.04 6.48 -11.56
N LYS A 94 -9.96 7.48 -12.42
CA LYS A 94 -10.26 7.34 -13.83
C LYS A 94 -8.97 7.03 -14.60
N ALA A 95 -8.89 5.81 -15.15
CA ALA A 95 -7.78 5.36 -15.97
C ALA A 95 -8.33 4.66 -17.22
N GLN A 96 -7.83 5.02 -18.41
CA GLN A 96 -8.20 4.38 -19.69
C GLN A 96 -9.72 4.25 -19.91
N ASP A 97 -10.48 5.32 -19.62
CA ASP A 97 -11.96 5.37 -19.72
C ASP A 97 -12.72 4.42 -18.78
N ARG A 98 -12.04 3.83 -17.82
CA ARG A 98 -12.63 2.99 -16.77
C ARG A 98 -12.48 3.67 -15.41
N ILE A 99 -13.46 3.40 -14.54
CA ILE A 99 -13.43 3.90 -13.17
C ILE A 99 -13.00 2.76 -12.26
N PHE A 100 -11.94 2.99 -11.49
CA PHE A 100 -11.43 2.05 -10.49
C PHE A 100 -11.65 2.62 -9.10
N ARG A 101 -12.30 1.85 -8.23
CA ARG A 101 -12.55 2.23 -6.84
C ARG A 101 -11.65 1.45 -5.90
N PHE A 102 -10.86 2.18 -5.11
CA PHE A 102 -9.92 1.64 -4.14
C PHE A 102 -10.38 1.96 -2.72
N PRO A 103 -10.83 0.96 -1.93
CA PRO A 103 -11.06 1.15 -0.51
C PRO A 103 -9.73 1.42 0.20
N ILE A 104 -9.68 2.47 1.00
CA ILE A 104 -8.46 2.90 1.68
C ILE A 104 -8.48 2.42 3.12
N ASN A 105 -7.71 1.37 3.41
CA ASN A 105 -7.55 0.83 4.76
C ASN A 105 -6.24 1.30 5.45
N LYS A 106 -5.38 2.02 4.72
CA LYS A 106 -4.07 2.45 5.22
C LYS A 106 -4.05 3.98 5.39
N ARG A 107 -3.16 4.47 6.26
CA ARG A 107 -2.91 5.91 6.34
C ARG A 107 -2.18 6.35 5.07
N ILE A 108 -2.91 7.01 4.21
CA ILE A 108 -2.39 7.64 3.02
C ILE A 108 -2.36 9.15 3.29
N GLY A 109 -1.41 9.86 2.67
CA GLY A 109 -1.35 11.31 2.71
C GLY A 109 -2.64 11.96 2.21
N LYS A 110 -2.70 13.28 2.20
CA LYS A 110 -3.84 14.01 1.63
C LYS A 110 -3.91 13.72 0.13
N ILE A 111 -5.07 13.25 -0.33
CA ILE A 111 -5.40 13.06 -1.74
C ILE A 111 -6.58 13.97 -2.01
N ASN A 112 -6.48 14.75 -3.07
CA ASN A 112 -7.56 15.62 -3.52
C ASN A 112 -8.08 15.13 -4.88
N SER A 113 -9.33 15.47 -5.19
CA SER A 113 -9.85 15.27 -6.54
C SER A 113 -8.99 16.04 -7.55
N GLY A 114 -8.63 15.37 -8.64
CA GLY A 114 -7.74 15.87 -9.68
C GLY A 114 -6.26 15.59 -9.46
N ASP A 115 -5.84 14.95 -8.37
CA ASP A 115 -4.48 14.49 -8.20
C ASP A 115 -4.21 13.26 -9.05
N THR A 116 -3.00 13.14 -9.60
CA THR A 116 -2.57 11.92 -10.28
C THR A 116 -2.12 10.90 -9.24
N VAL A 117 -2.73 9.74 -9.25
CA VAL A 117 -2.43 8.66 -8.31
C VAL A 117 -1.90 7.45 -9.06
N ILE A 118 -0.82 6.88 -8.54
CA ILE A 118 -0.21 5.66 -9.03
C ILE A 118 -0.51 4.55 -8.03
N VAL A 119 -1.15 3.47 -8.50
CA VAL A 119 -1.45 2.29 -7.68
C VAL A 119 -0.67 1.10 -8.21
N TYR A 120 0.00 0.41 -7.30
CA TYR A 120 0.75 -0.81 -7.58
C TYR A 120 -0.09 -2.02 -7.19
N LEU A 121 -0.49 -2.81 -8.18
CA LEU A 121 -1.38 -3.96 -8.05
C LEU A 121 -0.59 -5.25 -8.26
N SER A 122 -1.08 -6.36 -7.72
CA SER A 122 -0.62 -7.68 -8.15
C SER A 122 -1.14 -7.97 -9.57
N ASP A 123 -0.37 -8.70 -10.37
CA ASP A 123 -0.82 -9.26 -11.64
C ASP A 123 -2.03 -10.19 -11.49
N LYS A 124 -2.22 -10.75 -10.29
CA LYS A 124 -3.33 -11.66 -9.92
C LYS A 124 -4.48 -10.96 -9.19
N THR A 125 -4.48 -9.62 -9.14
CA THR A 125 -5.54 -8.90 -8.42
C THR A 125 -6.88 -9.10 -9.09
N LEU A 126 -7.88 -9.55 -8.31
CA LEU A 126 -9.25 -9.72 -8.77
C LEU A 126 -9.93 -8.35 -8.87
N LEU A 127 -10.55 -8.10 -10.01
CA LEU A 127 -11.34 -6.90 -10.28
C LEU A 127 -12.82 -7.27 -10.14
N TYR A 128 -13.53 -6.59 -9.25
CA TYR A 128 -14.97 -6.77 -9.06
C TYR A 128 -15.70 -5.60 -9.69
N GLU A 129 -16.53 -5.87 -10.70
CA GLU A 129 -17.36 -4.83 -11.32
C GLU A 129 -18.63 -4.63 -10.49
N LYS A 130 -18.88 -3.39 -10.07
CA LYS A 130 -20.08 -2.98 -9.38
C LYS A 130 -20.41 -1.52 -9.72
N ASP A 131 -21.67 -1.28 -10.11
CA ASP A 131 -22.19 0.06 -10.41
C ASP A 131 -21.36 0.82 -11.48
N GLY A 132 -20.81 0.09 -12.47
CA GLY A 132 -20.00 0.65 -13.54
C GLY A 132 -18.55 1.01 -13.12
N ALA A 133 -18.14 0.66 -11.91
CA ALA A 133 -16.78 0.84 -11.43
C ALA A 133 -16.13 -0.51 -11.07
N PHE A 134 -14.84 -0.63 -11.30
CA PHE A 134 -14.06 -1.79 -10.88
C PHE A 134 -13.55 -1.58 -9.45
N ILE A 135 -14.02 -2.40 -8.51
CA ILE A 135 -13.57 -2.36 -7.11
C ILE A 135 -12.33 -3.23 -6.96
N VAL A 136 -11.27 -2.63 -6.42
CA VAL A 136 -9.98 -3.30 -6.18
C VAL A 136 -9.69 -3.27 -4.68
N TYR A 137 -9.78 -4.42 -4.02
CA TYR A 137 -9.56 -4.51 -2.57
C TYR A 137 -8.09 -4.69 -2.20
N GLU A 138 -7.30 -5.30 -3.09
CA GLU A 138 -5.91 -5.64 -2.81
C GLU A 138 -4.95 -4.84 -3.69
N TYR A 139 -4.09 -4.07 -3.06
CA TYR A 139 -3.01 -3.36 -3.71
C TYR A 139 -1.76 -3.32 -2.81
N TYR A 140 -0.60 -3.31 -3.42
CA TYR A 140 0.68 -3.27 -2.71
C TYR A 140 0.95 -1.89 -2.14
N ALA A 141 0.90 -0.88 -2.97
CA ALA A 141 1.20 0.49 -2.58
C ALA A 141 0.37 1.48 -3.41
N LEU A 142 0.23 2.69 -2.87
CA LEU A 142 -0.39 3.81 -3.53
C LEU A 142 0.52 5.02 -3.33
N GLU A 143 0.76 5.74 -4.39
CA GLU A 143 1.60 6.93 -4.42
C GLU A 143 0.84 8.07 -5.11
N VAL A 144 0.91 9.26 -4.53
CA VAL A 144 0.35 10.46 -5.12
C VAL A 144 1.49 11.18 -5.83
N LYS A 145 1.37 11.34 -7.14
CA LYS A 145 2.31 12.13 -7.92
C LYS A 145 2.03 13.60 -7.60
N GLU A 146 2.98 14.25 -6.95
CA GLU A 146 2.84 15.69 -6.66
C GLU A 146 2.58 16.44 -7.97
N ARG A 147 1.51 17.22 -7.98
CA ARG A 147 1.23 18.12 -9.09
C ARG A 147 2.34 19.18 -9.06
N ASN A 148 3.23 19.17 -10.05
CA ASN A 148 4.11 20.31 -10.29
C ASN A 148 3.21 21.51 -10.58
N TYR A 149 2.94 22.32 -9.56
CA TYR A 149 2.39 23.63 -9.75
C TYR A 149 3.48 24.48 -10.42
N GLU A 150 3.58 24.44 -11.73
CA GLU A 150 4.21 25.54 -12.46
C GLU A 150 3.39 26.78 -12.13
N PHE A 151 3.90 27.56 -11.18
CA PHE A 151 3.45 28.91 -10.94
C PHE A 151 3.75 29.71 -12.22
N THR A 152 2.82 29.70 -13.16
CA THR A 152 2.80 30.70 -14.21
C THR A 152 2.52 32.02 -13.49
N LYS A 153 3.60 32.72 -13.09
CA LYS A 153 3.54 34.12 -12.71
C LYS A 153 2.98 34.87 -13.92
N ARG A 154 1.66 35.03 -13.97
CA ARG A 154 1.08 36.06 -14.83
C ARG A 154 1.57 37.39 -14.27
N LYS A 155 2.56 37.96 -14.93
CA LYS A 155 2.90 39.39 -14.80
C LYS A 155 1.61 40.14 -15.18
N ILE A 156 0.98 40.76 -14.21
CA ILE A 156 -0.05 41.77 -14.43
C ILE A 156 0.73 43.01 -14.76
N ASP A 157 0.77 43.36 -16.04
CA ASP A 157 1.18 44.68 -16.51
C ASP A 157 -0.02 45.64 -16.42
#